data_7763e8c740d26b00c050e0e760a5df79
#
_entry.id   7763e8c740d26b00c050e0e760a5df79
#
_cell.length_a   1.000
_cell.length_b   1.000
_cell.length_c   1.000
_cell.angle_alpha   90.00
_cell.angle_beta   90.00
_cell.angle_gamma   90.00
#
_symmetry.space_group_name_H-M   'P 1'
#
loop_
_entity.id
_entity.type
_entity.pdbx_description
1 polymer ?
#
loop_
_entity_poly.entity_id
_entity_poly.type
_entity_poly.pdbx_seq_one_letter_code
_entity_poly.pdbx_strand_id
1 'polypeptide(L)'
;MEDLTRSLHVLQDKYDALKYSSPMHGVGMCDEWPLIAYPDRLVDGAFDAVLEPGLTLCVEALVGEVGGDHMVKLEDQGVLTEDGFETMSVYPWDERLFPGS
;
A
#
# COMPACT_ATOMS: atom_id res chain seq x y z
N MET A 1 8.83 0.30 10.92
CA MET A 1 7.94 -0.67 10.22
C MET A 1 6.74 -1.06 11.05
N GLU A 2 6.92 -1.51 12.28
CA GLU A 2 5.79 -1.90 13.13
C GLU A 2 4.76 -0.79 13.33
N ASP A 3 5.20 0.44 13.59
CA ASP A 3 4.30 1.57 13.78
C ASP A 3 3.48 1.87 12.52
N LEU A 4 4.09 1.77 11.35
CA LEU A 4 3.40 1.96 10.09
C LEU A 4 2.37 0.85 9.85
N THR A 5 2.75 -0.40 10.09
CA THR A 5 1.81 -1.53 9.98
C THR A 5 0.60 -1.34 10.91
N ARG A 6 0.83 -0.90 12.14
CA ARG A 6 -0.25 -0.67 13.11
C ARG A 6 -1.18 0.48 12.73
N SER A 7 -0.70 1.43 11.92
CA SER A 7 -1.51 2.56 11.44
C SER A 7 -2.46 2.20 10.31
N LEU A 8 -2.24 1.05 9.66
CA LEU A 8 -3.10 0.61 8.56
C LEU A 8 -4.46 0.17 9.07
N HIS A 9 -5.49 0.60 8.34
CA HIS A 9 -6.85 0.20 8.65
C HIS A 9 -7.15 -1.17 8.05
N VAL A 10 -7.84 -2.00 8.80
CA VAL A 10 -8.37 -3.26 8.29
C VAL A 10 -9.59 -2.95 7.41
N LEU A 11 -9.63 -3.54 6.23
CA LEU A 11 -10.78 -3.39 5.34
C LEU A 11 -12.03 -4.05 5.96
N GLN A 12 -13.19 -3.54 5.56
CA GLN A 12 -14.45 -4.19 5.92
C GLN A 12 -14.48 -5.62 5.38
N ASP A 13 -15.08 -6.54 6.11
CA ASP A 13 -15.09 -7.97 5.77
C ASP A 13 -15.50 -8.27 4.33
N LYS A 14 -16.44 -7.53 3.80
CA LYS A 14 -16.92 -7.73 2.42
C LYS A 14 -15.85 -7.46 1.33
N TYR A 15 -14.75 -6.79 1.67
CA TYR A 15 -13.66 -6.48 0.75
C TYR A 15 -12.36 -7.21 1.11
N ASP A 16 -12.30 -7.79 2.29
CA ASP A 16 -11.05 -8.29 2.88
C ASP A 16 -10.41 -9.43 2.08
N ALA A 17 -11.22 -10.31 1.51
CA ALA A 17 -10.71 -11.51 0.84
C ALA A 17 -9.89 -11.20 -0.44
N LEU A 18 -10.06 -10.03 -1.02
CA LEU A 18 -9.41 -9.65 -2.28
C LEU A 18 -8.26 -8.67 -2.11
N LYS A 19 -7.95 -8.26 -0.88
CA LYS A 19 -6.83 -7.35 -0.64
C LYS A 19 -5.49 -8.07 -0.79
N TYR A 20 -4.46 -7.32 -1.14
CA TYR A 20 -3.08 -7.82 -1.08
C TYR A 20 -2.63 -8.01 0.37
N SER A 21 -1.67 -8.90 0.56
CA SER A 21 -1.04 -9.09 1.86
C SER A 21 -0.20 -7.89 2.28
N SER A 22 0.32 -7.13 1.33
CA SER A 22 1.22 -6.01 1.56
C SER A 22 0.77 -4.79 0.78
N PRO A 23 0.22 -3.76 1.45
CA PRO A 23 -0.21 -2.53 0.78
C PRO A 23 0.94 -1.58 0.43
N MET A 24 2.14 -1.86 0.91
CA MET A 24 3.33 -1.06 0.60
C MET A 24 4.51 -1.99 0.42
N HIS A 25 5.38 -1.65 -0.54
CA HIS A 25 6.62 -2.41 -0.76
C HIS A 25 7.71 -1.51 -1.32
N GLY A 26 8.96 -1.94 -1.15
CA GLY A 26 10.09 -1.31 -1.78
C GLY A 26 10.08 -1.51 -3.29
N VAL A 27 10.79 -0.65 -3.98
CA VAL A 27 10.93 -0.71 -5.44
C VAL A 27 12.39 -0.50 -5.81
N GLY A 28 12.89 -1.38 -6.66
CA GLY A 28 14.18 -1.27 -7.31
C GLY A 28 14.02 -1.67 -8.76
N MET A 29 14.62 -2.78 -9.17
CA MET A 29 14.41 -3.34 -10.50
C MET A 29 13.05 -4.05 -10.62
N CYS A 30 12.46 -4.40 -9.50
CA CYS A 30 11.13 -5.01 -9.38
C CYS A 30 10.57 -4.68 -7.99
N ASP A 31 9.49 -5.32 -7.60
CA ASP A 31 8.98 -5.26 -6.24
C ASP A 31 10.04 -5.85 -5.30
N GLU A 32 10.45 -5.06 -4.33
CA GLU A 32 11.55 -5.39 -3.44
C GLU A 32 11.19 -5.16 -1.97
N TRP A 33 12.07 -5.62 -1.10
CA TRP A 33 12.00 -5.34 0.33
C TRP A 33 12.18 -3.83 0.59
N PRO A 34 11.52 -3.20 1.59
CA PRO A 34 10.67 -3.84 2.60
C PRO A 34 9.26 -4.12 2.12
N LEU A 35 8.62 -5.14 2.73
CA LEU A 35 7.20 -5.41 2.58
C LEU A 35 6.48 -4.96 3.85
N ILE A 36 5.52 -4.07 3.72
CA ILE A 36 4.73 -3.54 4.84
C ILE A 36 3.35 -4.15 4.77
N ALA A 37 3.13 -5.17 5.60
CA ALA A 37 1.91 -5.97 5.58
C ALA A 37 0.77 -5.32 6.36
N TYR A 38 -0.47 -5.69 6.04
CA TYR A 38 -1.60 -5.42 6.92
C TYR A 38 -1.39 -6.14 8.25
N PRO A 39 -1.99 -5.63 9.36
CA PRO A 39 -1.82 -6.24 10.68
C PRO A 39 -2.23 -7.71 10.77
N ASP A 40 -3.17 -8.15 9.96
CA ASP A 40 -3.66 -9.53 9.89
C ASP A 40 -2.91 -10.41 8.87
N ARG A 41 -1.89 -9.87 8.22
CA ARG A 41 -1.12 -10.55 7.16
C ARG A 41 0.39 -10.52 7.42
N LEU A 42 0.79 -10.49 8.68
CA LEU A 42 2.21 -10.44 9.05
C LEU A 42 2.95 -11.69 8.61
N VAL A 43 4.19 -11.47 8.15
CA VAL A 43 5.14 -12.53 7.77
C VAL A 43 6.36 -12.45 8.67
N ASP A 44 7.18 -13.50 8.67
CA ASP A 44 8.44 -13.51 9.41
C ASP A 44 9.34 -12.35 8.95
N GLY A 45 9.91 -11.63 9.90
CA GLY A 45 10.76 -10.48 9.60
C GLY A 45 10.01 -9.20 9.21
N ALA A 46 8.68 -9.14 9.40
CA ALA A 46 7.85 -8.00 8.99
C ALA A 46 8.31 -6.65 9.56
N PHE A 47 9.01 -6.64 10.69
CA PHE A 47 9.46 -5.42 11.36
C PHE A 47 10.98 -5.21 11.31
N ASP A 48 11.70 -6.01 10.53
CA ASP A 48 13.17 -5.97 10.49
C ASP A 48 13.73 -4.78 9.73
N ALA A 49 12.93 -4.14 8.88
CA ALA A 49 13.35 -2.98 8.12
C ALA A 49 13.04 -1.68 8.84
N VAL A 50 13.89 -0.69 8.63
CA VAL A 50 13.71 0.68 9.09
C VAL A 50 13.49 1.57 7.87
N LEU A 51 12.48 2.43 7.93
CA LEU A 51 12.22 3.39 6.86
C LEU A 51 13.21 4.55 6.97
N GLU A 52 13.90 4.84 5.89
CA GLU A 52 14.92 5.88 5.82
C GLU A 52 14.68 6.79 4.61
N PRO A 53 15.11 8.06 4.68
CA PRO A 53 15.08 8.93 3.51
C PRO A 53 15.85 8.34 2.33
N GLY A 54 15.31 8.50 1.14
CA GLY A 54 15.87 7.93 -0.09
C GLY A 54 15.28 6.60 -0.50
N LEU A 55 14.49 5.96 0.37
CA LEU A 55 13.82 4.70 0.05
C LEU A 55 12.65 4.96 -0.90
N THR A 56 12.59 4.21 -1.98
CA THR A 56 11.47 4.24 -2.93
C THR A 56 10.45 3.18 -2.55
N LEU A 57 9.19 3.60 -2.44
CA LEU A 57 8.07 2.73 -2.06
C LEU A 57 6.92 2.87 -3.04
N CYS A 58 6.22 1.76 -3.26
CA CYS A 58 4.86 1.78 -3.78
C CYS A 58 3.87 1.69 -2.62
N VAL A 59 2.79 2.43 -2.75
CA VAL A 59 1.62 2.36 -1.87
C VAL A 59 0.44 1.94 -2.73
N GLU A 60 -0.15 0.79 -2.42
CA GLU A 60 -1.19 0.23 -3.27
C GLU A 60 -2.37 -0.32 -2.47
N ALA A 61 -3.53 -0.29 -3.09
CA ALA A 61 -4.72 -0.92 -2.57
C ALA A 61 -5.44 -1.69 -3.67
N LEU A 62 -5.78 -2.92 -3.39
CA LEU A 62 -6.64 -3.74 -4.23
C LEU A 62 -7.91 -4.01 -3.45
N VAL A 63 -9.05 -3.59 -3.98
CA VAL A 63 -10.35 -3.69 -3.32
C VAL A 63 -11.37 -4.28 -4.27
N GLY A 64 -12.07 -5.28 -3.80
CA GLY A 64 -13.20 -5.88 -4.53
C GLY A 64 -14.18 -6.49 -3.55
N GLU A 65 -15.44 -6.52 -3.91
CA GLU A 65 -16.48 -7.12 -3.09
C GLU A 65 -16.36 -8.64 -3.11
N VAL A 66 -16.45 -9.27 -1.95
CA VAL A 66 -16.46 -10.73 -1.83
C VAL A 66 -17.64 -11.30 -2.61
N GLY A 67 -17.36 -12.23 -3.53
CA GLY A 67 -18.37 -12.80 -4.43
C GLY A 67 -18.71 -11.92 -5.64
N GLY A 68 -18.12 -10.74 -5.75
CA GLY A 68 -18.28 -9.86 -6.91
C GLY A 68 -17.37 -10.23 -8.07
N ASP A 69 -17.62 -9.62 -9.23
CA ASP A 69 -16.90 -9.89 -10.47
C ASP A 69 -15.81 -8.85 -10.76
N HIS A 70 -15.74 -7.79 -9.98
CA HIS A 70 -14.89 -6.64 -10.27
C HIS A 70 -14.04 -6.26 -9.07
N MET A 71 -12.88 -5.72 -9.36
CA MET A 71 -11.98 -5.15 -8.36
C MET A 71 -11.33 -3.89 -8.90
N VAL A 72 -10.91 -3.03 -7.99
CA VAL A 72 -10.18 -1.80 -8.32
C VAL A 72 -8.83 -1.84 -7.65
N LYS A 73 -7.80 -1.52 -8.40
CA LYS A 73 -6.45 -1.34 -7.88
C LYS A 73 -6.03 0.12 -8.11
N LEU A 74 -5.56 0.75 -7.05
CA LEU A 74 -4.93 2.07 -7.11
C LEU A 74 -3.54 1.96 -6.51
N GLU A 75 -2.58 2.65 -7.14
CA GLU A 75 -1.18 2.55 -6.74
C GLU A 75 -0.44 3.85 -7.03
N ASP A 76 0.35 4.30 -6.10
CA ASP A 76 1.30 5.39 -6.27
C ASP A 76 2.70 4.94 -5.87
N GLN A 77 3.70 5.45 -6.60
CA GLN A 77 5.10 5.27 -6.27
C GLN A 77 5.71 6.61 -5.87
N GLY A 78 6.56 6.58 -4.87
CA GLY A 78 7.22 7.78 -4.40
C GLY A 78 8.47 7.47 -3.62
N VAL A 79 9.14 8.53 -3.18
CA VAL A 79 10.36 8.45 -2.39
C VAL A 79 10.14 9.03 -1.02
N LEU A 80 10.69 8.36 0.00
CA LEU A 80 10.74 8.92 1.35
C LEU A 80 11.77 10.05 1.38
N THR A 81 11.37 11.17 1.97
CA THR A 81 12.25 12.29 2.27
C THR A 81 12.32 12.48 3.77
N GLU A 82 13.17 13.40 4.24
CA GLU A 82 13.20 13.74 5.66
C GLU A 82 11.88 14.33 6.16
N ASP A 83 11.10 14.92 5.25
CA ASP A 83 9.86 15.62 5.58
C ASP A 83 8.59 14.81 5.28
N GLY A 84 8.70 13.67 4.61
CA GLY A 84 7.54 12.85 4.27
C GLY A 84 7.73 11.98 3.04
N PHE A 85 6.65 11.82 2.29
CA PHE A 85 6.61 11.01 1.08
C PHE A 85 6.34 11.88 -0.15
N GLU A 86 7.26 11.84 -1.10
CA GLU A 86 7.13 12.61 -2.35
C GLU A 86 6.70 11.68 -3.48
N THR A 87 5.47 11.88 -3.96
CA THR A 87 4.91 11.04 -5.04
C THR A 87 5.59 11.31 -6.36
N MET A 88 5.99 10.24 -7.04
CA MET A 88 6.60 10.26 -8.36
C MET A 88 5.58 10.08 -9.48
N SER A 89 4.44 9.46 -9.16
CA SER A 89 3.34 9.24 -10.10
C SER A 89 2.65 10.57 -10.40
N VAL A 90 2.58 10.94 -11.68
CA VAL A 90 2.02 12.22 -12.11
C VAL A 90 0.75 12.07 -12.95
N TYR A 91 0.35 10.84 -13.26
CA TYR A 91 -0.90 10.59 -13.96
C TYR A 91 -2.09 10.95 -13.06
N PRO A 92 -3.02 11.77 -13.53
CA PRO A 92 -4.12 12.23 -12.68
C PRO A 92 -5.10 11.09 -12.36
N TRP A 93 -5.61 11.11 -11.13
CA TRP A 93 -6.68 10.21 -10.73
C TRP A 93 -7.98 10.56 -11.47
N ASP A 94 -8.74 9.56 -11.85
CA ASP A 94 -10.05 9.75 -12.41
C ASP A 94 -11.02 10.22 -11.31
N GLU A 95 -11.63 11.38 -11.50
CA GLU A 95 -12.54 11.98 -10.51
C GLU A 95 -13.74 11.09 -10.17
N ARG A 96 -14.12 10.18 -11.07
CA ARG A 96 -15.21 9.22 -10.83
C ARG A 96 -14.89 8.22 -9.71
N LEU A 97 -13.60 8.06 -9.36
CA LEU A 97 -13.18 7.20 -8.25
C LEU A 97 -13.50 7.81 -6.88
N PHE A 98 -13.80 9.11 -6.83
CA PHE A 98 -13.99 9.86 -5.59
C PHE A 98 -15.34 10.58 -5.58
N PRO A 99 -16.46 9.85 -5.72
CA PRO A 99 -17.76 10.49 -5.75
C PRO A 99 -18.07 11.20 -4.42
N GLY A 100 -18.53 12.43 -4.48
CA GLY A 100 -18.88 13.22 -3.31
C GLY A 100 -17.72 13.96 -2.64
N SER A 101 -16.54 13.95 -3.23
CA SER A 101 -15.39 14.73 -2.75
C SER A 101 -15.29 16.10 -3.43
#